data_c80b86d868f4d59fc98ba65f65ae4f2a
#
_entry.id   c80b86d868f4d59fc98ba65f65ae4f2a
#
_cell.length_a   1.000
_cell.length_b   1.000
_cell.length_c   1.000
_cell.angle_alpha   90.00
_cell.angle_beta   90.00
_cell.angle_gamma   90.00
#
_symmetry.space_group_name_H-M   'P 1'
#
loop_
_entity.id
_entity.type
_entity.pdbx_description
1 polymer ?
#
loop_
_entity_poly.entity_id
_entity_poly.type
_entity_poly.pdbx_seq_one_letter_code
_entity_poly.pdbx_strand_id
1 'polypeptide(L)'
;YEVFWRRTVLVLVGFAISFIVTLLPWPSSLSRNIARKLSGVLDSEADHYAALLSSWSDLDSHNKHTVAVEAVTIQLAEQLNTLSGPIASLKFELSSSVFDSTTCGRIKSIAEFINYQLAHLHIRAATLSPELRHRFAIASGILDHRSIADVMVVLGIVAQSLKTGDPLPARLPTPLLKKCLEHGHGAAVENLTIEVLKKEGVRGYTVCMSAYLGFLSGVAELVLALKEAVGEAHHI
;
A
#
# COMPACT_ATOMS: atom_id res chain seq x y z
N TYR A 1 -16.94 -44.35 -42.94
CA TYR A 1 -17.40 -44.11 -41.55
C TYR A 1 -16.30 -44.39 -40.51
N GLU A 2 -15.51 -45.46 -40.64
CA GLU A 2 -14.44 -45.79 -39.67
C GLU A 2 -13.34 -44.72 -39.58
N VAL A 3 -12.90 -44.11 -40.67
CA VAL A 3 -11.83 -43.13 -40.72
C VAL A 3 -12.29 -41.82 -40.03
N PHE A 4 -13.55 -41.45 -40.18
CA PHE A 4 -14.14 -40.27 -39.56
C PHE A 4 -14.21 -40.49 -38.03
N TRP A 5 -14.70 -41.65 -37.61
CA TRP A 5 -14.83 -41.98 -36.19
C TRP A 5 -13.49 -42.06 -35.46
N ARG A 6 -12.46 -42.62 -36.07
CA ARG A 6 -11.11 -42.66 -35.51
C ARG A 6 -10.52 -41.25 -35.31
N ARG A 7 -10.74 -40.35 -36.28
CA ARG A 7 -10.29 -38.97 -36.17
C ARG A 7 -11.02 -38.21 -35.05
N THR A 8 -12.32 -38.40 -34.92
CA THR A 8 -13.13 -37.76 -33.88
C THR A 8 -12.69 -38.23 -32.48
N VAL A 9 -12.43 -39.53 -32.30
CA VAL A 9 -11.94 -40.06 -31.03
C VAL A 9 -10.55 -39.52 -30.69
N LEU A 10 -9.63 -39.42 -31.67
CA LEU A 10 -8.31 -38.83 -31.43
C LEU A 10 -8.38 -37.35 -31.03
N VAL A 11 -9.25 -36.57 -31.62
CA VAL A 11 -9.49 -35.18 -31.23
C VAL A 11 -10.05 -35.09 -29.81
N LEU A 12 -11.03 -35.89 -29.47
CA LEU A 12 -11.61 -35.94 -28.12
C LEU A 12 -10.58 -36.34 -27.05
N VAL A 13 -9.74 -37.33 -27.36
CA VAL A 13 -8.63 -37.76 -26.48
C VAL A 13 -7.62 -36.62 -26.33
N GLY A 14 -7.26 -35.90 -27.43
CA GLY A 14 -6.40 -34.76 -27.37
C GLY A 14 -6.96 -33.64 -26.49
N PHE A 15 -8.25 -33.33 -26.62
CA PHE A 15 -8.93 -32.37 -25.73
C PHE A 15 -8.95 -32.82 -24.28
N ALA A 16 -9.25 -34.10 -24.02
CA ALA A 16 -9.25 -34.64 -22.66
C ALA A 16 -7.86 -34.57 -22.01
N ILE A 17 -6.80 -34.93 -22.75
CA ILE A 17 -5.42 -34.84 -22.27
C ILE A 17 -5.04 -33.37 -22.02
N SER A 18 -5.36 -32.47 -22.96
CA SER A 18 -5.09 -31.04 -22.79
C SER A 18 -5.81 -30.45 -21.57
N PHE A 19 -7.08 -30.84 -21.35
CA PHE A 19 -7.86 -30.43 -20.20
C PHE A 19 -7.28 -30.98 -18.88
N ILE A 20 -6.87 -32.24 -18.85
CA ILE A 20 -6.22 -32.86 -17.70
C ILE A 20 -4.86 -32.18 -17.42
N VAL A 21 -4.04 -31.94 -18.44
CA VAL A 21 -2.75 -31.26 -18.29
C VAL A 21 -2.92 -29.79 -17.84
N THR A 22 -4.00 -29.14 -18.21
CA THR A 22 -4.32 -27.78 -17.73
C THR A 22 -4.82 -27.76 -16.29
N LEU A 23 -5.44 -28.84 -15.82
CA LEU A 23 -5.92 -28.98 -14.45
C LEU A 23 -4.89 -29.55 -13.47
N LEU A 24 -3.97 -30.39 -13.95
CA LEU A 24 -3.00 -31.13 -13.12
C LEU A 24 -1.79 -30.34 -12.63
N PRO A 25 -1.14 -29.40 -13.38
CA PRO A 25 -0.19 -28.52 -12.78
C PRO A 25 -0.99 -27.48 -12.01
N TRP A 26 -1.02 -27.60 -10.69
CA TRP A 26 -1.63 -26.66 -9.76
C TRP A 26 -1.68 -25.27 -10.36
N PRO A 27 -2.81 -24.80 -10.87
CA PRO A 27 -2.87 -23.49 -11.45
C PRO A 27 -2.52 -22.54 -10.33
N SER A 28 -1.42 -21.80 -10.48
CA SER A 28 -1.17 -20.67 -9.59
C SER A 28 -2.42 -19.80 -9.70
N SER A 29 -3.27 -19.84 -8.69
CA SER A 29 -4.55 -19.14 -8.74
C SER A 29 -4.27 -17.67 -9.07
N LEU A 30 -5.04 -17.11 -9.98
CA LEU A 30 -4.88 -15.70 -10.40
C LEU A 30 -4.94 -14.79 -9.17
N SER A 31 -5.83 -15.12 -8.22
CA SER A 31 -5.98 -14.42 -6.95
C SER A 31 -4.67 -14.41 -6.14
N ARG A 32 -3.98 -15.55 -6.06
CA ARG A 32 -2.70 -15.64 -5.34
C ARG A 32 -1.58 -14.85 -6.04
N ASN A 33 -1.59 -14.82 -7.37
CA ASN A 33 -0.64 -14.04 -8.13
C ASN A 33 -0.86 -12.53 -7.94
N ILE A 34 -2.12 -12.09 -7.94
CA ILE A 34 -2.50 -10.70 -7.67
C ILE A 34 -2.12 -10.30 -6.24
N ALA A 35 -2.43 -11.14 -5.25
CA ALA A 35 -2.08 -10.88 -3.85
C ALA A 35 -0.56 -10.74 -3.66
N ARG A 36 0.25 -11.57 -4.33
CA ARG A 36 1.72 -11.44 -4.32
C ARG A 36 2.20 -10.14 -4.98
N LYS A 37 1.58 -9.72 -6.08
CA LYS A 37 1.92 -8.45 -6.72
C LYS A 37 1.54 -7.27 -5.84
N LEU A 38 0.38 -7.29 -5.19
CA LEU A 38 -0.02 -6.28 -4.21
C LEU A 38 0.94 -6.25 -3.02
N SER A 39 1.39 -7.42 -2.52
CA SER A 39 2.45 -7.49 -1.50
C SER A 39 3.72 -6.76 -1.95
N GLY A 40 4.20 -7.01 -3.18
CA GLY A 40 5.37 -6.33 -3.73
C GLY A 40 5.19 -4.82 -3.87
N VAL A 41 3.98 -4.35 -4.17
CA VAL A 41 3.67 -2.91 -4.17
C VAL A 41 3.79 -2.33 -2.76
N LEU A 42 3.27 -3.01 -1.73
CA LEU A 42 3.37 -2.54 -0.34
C LEU A 42 4.81 -2.52 0.17
N ASP A 43 5.63 -3.51 -0.22
CA ASP A 43 7.06 -3.48 0.08
C ASP A 43 7.73 -2.24 -0.55
N SER A 44 7.37 -1.92 -1.79
CA SER A 44 7.86 -0.71 -2.48
C SER A 44 7.32 0.59 -1.88
N GLU A 45 6.10 0.60 -1.32
CA GLU A 45 5.58 1.74 -0.55
C GLU A 45 6.33 1.96 0.76
N ALA A 46 6.73 0.88 1.43
CA ALA A 46 7.59 0.95 2.61
C ALA A 46 8.96 1.53 2.26
N ASP A 47 9.56 1.11 1.15
CA ASP A 47 10.82 1.67 0.64
C ASP A 47 10.66 3.15 0.26
N HIS A 48 9.52 3.53 -0.34
CA HIS A 48 9.20 4.93 -0.66
C HIS A 48 9.10 5.77 0.60
N TYR A 49 8.43 5.28 1.65
CA TYR A 49 8.39 5.94 2.95
C TYR A 49 9.78 6.09 3.57
N ALA A 50 10.61 5.05 3.53
CA ALA A 50 11.99 5.10 4.01
C ALA A 50 12.85 6.13 3.22
N ALA A 51 12.69 6.19 1.89
CA ALA A 51 13.34 7.18 1.04
C ALA A 51 12.92 8.62 1.39
N LEU A 52 11.62 8.84 1.65
CA LEU A 52 11.10 10.12 2.14
C LEU A 52 11.79 10.53 3.45
N LEU A 53 11.90 9.61 4.42
CA LEU A 53 12.54 9.89 5.71
C LEU A 53 14.03 10.20 5.54
N SER A 54 14.74 9.49 4.68
CA SER A 54 16.16 9.75 4.41
C SER A 54 16.38 11.12 3.77
N SER A 55 15.48 11.53 2.86
CA SER A 55 15.53 12.85 2.23
C SER A 55 15.24 14.00 3.22
N TRP A 56 14.59 13.69 4.35
CA TRP A 56 14.32 14.68 5.39
C TRP A 56 15.54 15.06 6.20
N SER A 57 16.46 14.10 6.39
CA SER A 57 17.70 14.30 7.15
C SER A 57 18.82 14.94 6.31
N ASP A 58 18.74 14.88 4.98
CA ASP A 58 19.81 15.30 4.07
C ASP A 58 19.41 16.56 3.29
N LEU A 59 19.76 17.73 3.87
CA LEU A 59 19.41 19.07 3.33
C LEU A 59 20.15 19.43 2.05
N ASP A 60 21.34 18.86 1.80
CA ASP A 60 22.23 19.28 0.71
C ASP A 60 22.00 18.52 -0.62
N SER A 61 21.34 17.37 -0.61
CA SER A 61 21.15 16.52 -1.81
C SER A 61 19.76 16.64 -2.45
N HIS A 62 19.03 17.69 -2.15
CA HIS A 62 17.61 17.88 -2.44
C HIS A 62 17.17 17.53 -3.88
N ASN A 63 17.90 17.94 -4.90
CA ASN A 63 17.50 17.72 -6.30
C ASN A 63 17.58 16.24 -6.76
N LYS A 64 18.57 15.49 -6.28
CA LYS A 64 18.74 14.08 -6.70
C LYS A 64 17.70 13.15 -6.06
N HIS A 65 17.36 13.39 -4.80
CA HIS A 65 16.35 12.60 -4.08
C HIS A 65 14.94 12.86 -4.60
N THR A 66 14.61 14.09 -4.96
CA THR A 66 13.28 14.44 -5.51
C THR A 66 13.00 13.68 -6.80
N VAL A 67 13.94 13.63 -7.74
CA VAL A 67 13.78 12.89 -9.01
C VAL A 67 13.63 11.38 -8.77
N ALA A 68 14.39 10.82 -7.82
CA ALA A 68 14.30 9.39 -7.50
C ALA A 68 12.93 9.03 -6.90
N VAL A 69 12.41 9.84 -5.99
CA VAL A 69 11.09 9.62 -5.36
C VAL A 69 9.95 9.80 -6.36
N GLU A 70 10.06 10.76 -7.25
CA GLU A 70 9.08 10.97 -8.33
C GLU A 70 9.00 9.74 -9.25
N ALA A 71 10.15 9.19 -9.63
CA ALA A 71 10.23 7.97 -10.42
C ALA A 71 9.57 6.77 -9.71
N VAL A 72 9.83 6.59 -8.41
CA VAL A 72 9.21 5.53 -7.60
C VAL A 72 7.70 5.70 -7.53
N THR A 73 7.22 6.92 -7.31
CA THR A 73 5.77 7.22 -7.27
C THR A 73 5.07 6.84 -8.57
N ILE A 74 5.67 7.21 -9.72
CA ILE A 74 5.12 6.90 -11.05
C ILE A 74 5.14 5.39 -11.28
N GLN A 75 6.26 4.73 -10.97
CA GLN A 75 6.39 3.28 -11.13
C GLN A 75 5.34 2.53 -10.29
N LEU A 76 5.08 2.94 -9.05
CA LEU A 76 4.05 2.35 -8.20
C LEU A 76 2.64 2.56 -8.78
N ALA A 77 2.34 3.76 -9.26
CA ALA A 77 1.06 4.05 -9.91
C ALA A 77 0.85 3.19 -11.17
N GLU A 78 1.89 2.99 -11.99
CA GLU A 78 1.84 2.11 -13.16
C GLU A 78 1.63 0.65 -12.75
N GLN A 79 2.35 0.16 -11.76
CA GLN A 79 2.19 -1.22 -11.24
C GLN A 79 0.76 -1.46 -10.76
N LEU A 80 0.20 -0.55 -9.96
CA LEU A 80 -1.17 -0.61 -9.48
C LEU A 80 -2.19 -0.58 -10.62
N ASN A 81 -1.96 0.27 -11.63
CA ASN A 81 -2.86 0.35 -12.79
C ASN A 81 -2.86 -0.94 -13.61
N THR A 82 -1.70 -1.62 -13.78
CA THR A 82 -1.62 -2.90 -14.48
C THR A 82 -2.41 -4.02 -13.79
N LEU A 83 -2.72 -3.90 -12.51
CA LEU A 83 -3.50 -4.88 -11.76
C LEU A 83 -5.02 -4.76 -12.00
N SER A 84 -5.50 -3.65 -12.58
CA SER A 84 -6.94 -3.40 -12.77
C SER A 84 -7.62 -4.47 -13.62
N GLY A 85 -7.02 -4.85 -14.76
CA GLY A 85 -7.52 -5.91 -15.63
C GLY A 85 -7.54 -7.30 -14.97
N PRO A 86 -6.41 -7.77 -14.42
CA PRO A 86 -6.35 -9.02 -13.67
C PRO A 86 -7.35 -9.09 -12.50
N ILE A 87 -7.52 -8.01 -11.72
CA ILE A 87 -8.48 -7.97 -10.61
C ILE A 87 -9.92 -8.10 -11.14
N ALA A 88 -10.26 -7.44 -12.25
CA ALA A 88 -11.58 -7.58 -12.87
C ALA A 88 -11.82 -9.02 -13.35
N SER A 89 -10.79 -9.73 -13.80
CA SER A 89 -10.86 -11.11 -14.26
C SER A 89 -11.07 -12.13 -13.12
N LEU A 90 -10.78 -11.77 -11.86
CA LEU A 90 -11.02 -12.65 -10.70
C LEU A 90 -12.48 -13.06 -10.56
N LYS A 91 -13.43 -12.28 -11.06
CA LYS A 91 -14.86 -12.62 -11.04
C LYS A 91 -15.18 -13.92 -11.79
N PHE A 92 -14.30 -14.33 -12.70
CA PHE A 92 -14.45 -15.56 -13.49
C PHE A 92 -13.62 -16.72 -12.94
N GLU A 93 -12.84 -16.50 -11.88
CA GLU A 93 -12.04 -17.56 -11.27
C GLU A 93 -12.92 -18.43 -10.37
N LEU A 94 -12.95 -19.73 -10.66
CA LEU A 94 -13.67 -20.74 -9.87
C LEU A 94 -12.83 -21.18 -8.65
N SER A 95 -12.17 -20.25 -7.97
CA SER A 95 -11.38 -20.57 -6.78
C SER A 95 -12.09 -20.10 -5.51
N SER A 96 -11.99 -20.87 -4.44
CA SER A 96 -12.44 -20.48 -3.10
C SER A 96 -11.39 -19.64 -2.36
N SER A 97 -10.67 -18.77 -3.10
CA SER A 97 -9.65 -17.92 -2.51
C SER A 97 -10.28 -16.84 -1.65
N VAL A 98 -9.66 -16.56 -0.51
CA VAL A 98 -10.01 -15.44 0.38
C VAL A 98 -9.86 -14.08 -0.33
N PHE A 99 -8.98 -14.01 -1.33
CA PHE A 99 -8.72 -12.80 -2.12
C PHE A 99 -9.60 -12.78 -3.37
N ASP A 100 -10.82 -12.33 -3.20
CA ASP A 100 -11.77 -12.11 -4.31
C ASP A 100 -11.52 -10.77 -5.05
N SER A 101 -12.29 -10.53 -6.11
CA SER A 101 -12.18 -9.30 -6.91
C SER A 101 -12.49 -8.04 -6.10
N THR A 102 -13.39 -8.12 -5.13
CA THR A 102 -13.80 -6.97 -4.31
C THR A 102 -12.72 -6.62 -3.30
N THR A 103 -12.19 -7.62 -2.61
CA THR A 103 -11.10 -7.47 -1.64
C THR A 103 -9.82 -6.95 -2.31
N CYS A 104 -9.39 -7.58 -3.40
CA CYS A 104 -8.21 -7.13 -4.15
C CYS A 104 -8.40 -5.71 -4.71
N GLY A 105 -9.60 -5.39 -5.18
CA GLY A 105 -9.95 -4.04 -5.66
C GLY A 105 -9.86 -3.00 -4.55
N ARG A 106 -10.39 -3.31 -3.36
CA ARG A 106 -10.31 -2.43 -2.19
C ARG A 106 -8.87 -2.22 -1.74
N ILE A 107 -8.08 -3.28 -1.60
CA ILE A 107 -6.66 -3.19 -1.23
C ILE A 107 -5.89 -2.34 -2.25
N LYS A 108 -6.13 -2.56 -3.55
CA LYS A 108 -5.53 -1.75 -4.62
C LYS A 108 -5.86 -0.26 -4.45
N SER A 109 -7.13 0.09 -4.23
CA SER A 109 -7.55 1.49 -4.08
C SER A 109 -6.92 2.15 -2.85
N ILE A 110 -6.75 1.40 -1.75
CA ILE A 110 -6.08 1.90 -0.55
C ILE A 110 -4.58 2.10 -0.83
N ALA A 111 -3.92 1.19 -1.53
CA ALA A 111 -2.52 1.35 -1.93
C ALA A 111 -2.33 2.55 -2.87
N GLU A 112 -3.23 2.78 -3.84
CA GLU A 112 -3.22 3.99 -4.67
C GLU A 112 -3.34 5.27 -3.83
N PHE A 113 -4.21 5.25 -2.82
CA PHE A 113 -4.35 6.37 -1.89
C PHE A 113 -3.09 6.61 -1.06
N ILE A 114 -2.46 5.54 -0.53
CA ILE A 114 -1.20 5.61 0.22
C ILE A 114 -0.09 6.23 -0.64
N ASN A 115 0.10 5.72 -1.87
CA ASN A 115 1.10 6.25 -2.80
C ASN A 115 0.85 7.73 -3.12
N TYR A 116 -0.41 8.12 -3.33
CA TYR A 116 -0.80 9.52 -3.56
C TYR A 116 -0.44 10.41 -2.36
N GLN A 117 -0.72 9.98 -1.14
CA GLN A 117 -0.41 10.74 0.07
C GLN A 117 1.10 10.89 0.28
N LEU A 118 1.88 9.84 0.04
CA LEU A 118 3.34 9.89 0.12
C LEU A 118 3.93 10.86 -0.92
N ALA A 119 3.44 10.81 -2.16
CA ALA A 119 3.84 11.74 -3.20
C ALA A 119 3.54 13.21 -2.83
N HIS A 120 2.33 13.47 -2.34
CA HIS A 120 1.93 14.79 -1.87
C HIS A 120 2.80 15.28 -0.73
N LEU A 121 3.06 14.42 0.25
CA LEU A 121 3.91 14.73 1.38
C LEU A 121 5.32 15.09 0.91
N HIS A 122 5.89 14.31 -0.02
CA HIS A 122 7.24 14.56 -0.55
C HIS A 122 7.33 15.92 -1.27
N ILE A 123 6.43 16.16 -2.23
CA ILE A 123 6.41 17.39 -3.04
C ILE A 123 6.23 18.63 -2.14
N ARG A 124 5.35 18.55 -1.16
CA ARG A 124 5.07 19.69 -0.27
C ARG A 124 6.14 19.88 0.78
N ALA A 125 6.70 18.82 1.33
CA ALA A 125 7.83 18.91 2.26
C ALA A 125 9.04 19.62 1.63
N ALA A 126 9.26 19.39 0.33
CA ALA A 126 10.31 20.07 -0.43
C ALA A 126 10.14 21.60 -0.51
N THR A 127 8.91 22.09 -0.45
CA THR A 127 8.61 23.54 -0.53
C THR A 127 8.55 24.24 0.82
N LEU A 128 8.62 23.50 1.94
CA LEU A 128 8.59 24.06 3.27
C LEU A 128 9.92 24.75 3.63
N SER A 129 9.84 25.89 4.34
CA SER A 129 11.02 26.49 4.96
C SER A 129 11.62 25.53 6.01
N PRO A 130 12.94 25.58 6.27
CA PRO A 130 13.59 24.73 7.26
C PRO A 130 12.92 24.76 8.64
N GLU A 131 12.46 25.94 9.08
CA GLU A 131 11.75 26.10 10.35
C GLU A 131 10.41 25.35 10.37
N LEU A 132 9.59 25.49 9.31
CA LEU A 132 8.31 24.81 9.21
C LEU A 132 8.49 23.31 9.05
N ARG A 133 9.54 22.86 8.35
CA ARG A 133 9.90 21.47 8.23
C ARG A 133 10.26 20.85 9.59
N HIS A 134 11.07 21.55 10.37
CA HIS A 134 11.42 21.12 11.73
C HIS A 134 10.19 21.08 12.65
N ARG A 135 9.34 22.10 12.64
CA ARG A 135 8.07 22.11 13.39
C ARG A 135 7.15 20.95 12.97
N PHE A 136 7.07 20.69 11.67
CA PHE A 136 6.29 19.56 11.16
C PHE A 136 6.83 18.23 11.70
N ALA A 137 8.13 18.00 11.64
CA ALA A 137 8.77 16.79 12.12
C ALA A 137 8.48 16.52 13.61
N ILE A 138 8.52 17.55 14.44
CA ILE A 138 8.19 17.46 15.87
C ILE A 138 6.70 17.20 16.07
N ALA A 139 5.83 17.98 15.42
CA ALA A 139 4.38 17.89 15.63
C ALA A 139 3.76 16.58 15.09
N SER A 140 4.27 16.06 13.98
CA SER A 140 3.81 14.82 13.38
C SER A 140 4.46 13.57 13.98
N GLY A 141 5.61 13.71 14.65
CA GLY A 141 6.42 12.57 15.08
C GLY A 141 6.97 11.72 13.94
N ILE A 142 7.02 12.25 12.70
CA ILE A 142 7.44 11.49 11.50
C ILE A 142 8.87 10.98 11.60
N LEU A 143 9.74 11.67 12.34
CA LEU A 143 11.13 11.29 12.60
C LEU A 143 11.31 10.54 13.92
N ASP A 144 10.24 10.28 14.68
CA ASP A 144 10.34 9.47 15.88
C ASP A 144 10.56 8.00 15.52
N HIS A 145 11.61 7.41 16.07
CA HIS A 145 12.01 6.03 15.79
C HIS A 145 10.90 5.01 16.08
N ARG A 146 10.06 5.26 17.08
CA ARG A 146 8.93 4.38 17.42
C ARG A 146 7.85 4.46 16.37
N SER A 147 7.51 5.68 15.94
CA SER A 147 6.51 5.91 14.89
C SER A 147 6.96 5.29 13.57
N ILE A 148 8.24 5.45 13.21
CA ILE A 148 8.82 4.83 12.01
C ILE A 148 8.75 3.31 12.11
N ALA A 149 9.20 2.73 13.23
CA ALA A 149 9.17 1.29 13.45
C ALA A 149 7.75 0.73 13.39
N ASP A 150 6.76 1.40 14.01
CA ASP A 150 5.36 0.99 13.99
C ASP A 150 4.81 0.94 12.56
N VAL A 151 5.07 1.96 11.74
CA VAL A 151 4.62 2.02 10.33
C VAL A 151 5.28 0.90 9.52
N MET A 152 6.60 0.76 9.60
CA MET A 152 7.36 -0.25 8.84
C MET A 152 6.94 -1.67 9.23
N VAL A 153 6.73 -1.94 10.52
CA VAL A 153 6.26 -3.24 11.02
C VAL A 153 4.87 -3.55 10.49
N VAL A 154 3.95 -2.57 10.52
CA VAL A 154 2.58 -2.77 10.02
C VAL A 154 2.59 -3.07 8.52
N LEU A 155 3.29 -2.28 7.71
CA LEU A 155 3.39 -2.49 6.27
C LEU A 155 4.01 -3.86 5.96
N GLY A 156 5.10 -4.24 6.63
CA GLY A 156 5.75 -5.54 6.43
C GLY A 156 4.86 -6.73 6.81
N ILE A 157 4.12 -6.65 7.92
CA ILE A 157 3.18 -7.71 8.33
C ILE A 157 2.03 -7.84 7.33
N VAL A 158 1.48 -6.71 6.87
CA VAL A 158 0.40 -6.69 5.87
C VAL A 158 0.89 -7.26 4.53
N ALA A 159 2.07 -6.86 4.06
CA ALA A 159 2.68 -7.40 2.85
C ALA A 159 2.91 -8.91 2.98
N GLN A 160 3.42 -9.38 4.10
CA GLN A 160 3.62 -10.82 4.35
C GLN A 160 2.30 -11.59 4.36
N SER A 161 1.26 -11.08 5.03
CA SER A 161 -0.07 -11.69 5.06
C SER A 161 -0.69 -11.79 3.65
N LEU A 162 -0.54 -10.78 2.80
CA LEU A 162 -0.94 -10.84 1.39
C LEU A 162 -0.19 -11.91 0.61
N LYS A 163 1.10 -12.06 0.88
CA LYS A 163 1.96 -13.03 0.20
C LYS A 163 1.64 -14.47 0.57
N THR A 164 1.37 -14.73 1.84
CA THR A 164 1.14 -16.09 2.37
C THR A 164 -0.34 -16.46 2.43
N GLY A 165 -1.22 -15.48 2.65
CA GLY A 165 -2.64 -15.69 2.96
C GLY A 165 -2.90 -16.00 4.42
N ASP A 166 -1.89 -15.83 5.30
CA ASP A 166 -2.00 -16.09 6.72
C ASP A 166 -2.80 -14.97 7.43
N PRO A 167 -3.54 -15.30 8.50
CA PRO A 167 -4.27 -14.32 9.28
C PRO A 167 -3.34 -13.33 9.96
N LEU A 168 -3.82 -12.09 10.11
CA LEU A 168 -3.06 -11.03 10.77
C LEU A 168 -2.99 -11.25 12.30
N PRO A 169 -1.89 -10.85 12.95
CA PRO A 169 -1.82 -10.85 14.40
C PRO A 169 -2.94 -9.99 15.01
N ALA A 170 -3.57 -10.48 16.08
CA ALA A 170 -4.61 -9.75 16.80
C ALA A 170 -4.09 -8.42 17.35
N ARG A 171 -2.83 -8.39 17.80
CA ARG A 171 -2.17 -7.19 18.33
C ARG A 171 -1.18 -6.64 17.32
N LEU A 172 -1.55 -5.57 16.67
CA LEU A 172 -0.68 -4.73 15.84
C LEU A 172 -0.48 -3.37 16.52
N PRO A 173 0.59 -2.63 16.21
CA PRO A 173 0.81 -1.29 16.75
C PRO A 173 -0.14 -0.22 16.17
N THR A 174 -1.37 -0.62 15.87
CA THR A 174 -2.46 0.23 15.38
C THR A 174 -3.39 0.66 16.54
N PRO A 175 -4.14 1.77 16.42
CA PRO A 175 -4.22 2.70 15.28
C PRO A 175 -3.06 3.72 15.26
N LEU A 176 -2.34 3.77 14.14
CA LEU A 176 -1.19 4.67 13.94
C LEU A 176 -1.59 6.15 14.03
N LEU A 177 -2.74 6.49 13.45
CA LEU A 177 -3.28 7.85 13.46
C LEU A 177 -3.52 8.36 14.89
N LYS A 178 -4.09 7.53 15.77
CA LYS A 178 -4.34 7.90 17.17
C LYS A 178 -3.03 8.19 17.91
N LYS A 179 -2.01 7.34 17.72
CA LYS A 179 -0.68 7.54 18.30
C LYS A 179 -0.04 8.84 17.84
N CYS A 180 -0.12 9.15 16.53
CA CYS A 180 0.36 10.40 15.98
C CYS A 180 -0.33 11.62 16.61
N LEU A 181 -1.65 11.59 16.76
CA LEU A 181 -2.42 12.67 17.37
C LEU A 181 -2.10 12.83 18.86
N GLU A 182 -1.89 11.75 19.59
CA GLU A 182 -1.51 11.77 21.01
C GLU A 182 -0.11 12.40 21.20
N HIS A 183 0.84 12.13 20.30
CA HIS A 183 2.15 12.79 20.30
C HIS A 183 2.04 14.29 19.96
N GLY A 184 1.21 14.65 19.00
CA GLY A 184 1.00 16.03 18.56
C GLY A 184 0.29 16.93 19.58
N HIS A 185 -0.44 16.37 20.54
CA HIS A 185 -1.14 17.15 21.56
C HIS A 185 -0.20 17.92 22.51
N GLY A 186 1.08 17.56 22.57
CA GLY A 186 2.11 18.31 23.31
C GLY A 186 2.71 19.50 22.55
N ALA A 187 2.62 19.50 21.24
CA ALA A 187 3.04 20.62 20.40
C ALA A 187 1.84 21.55 20.23
N ALA A 188 1.80 22.63 21.00
CA ALA A 188 0.72 23.59 21.04
C ALA A 188 0.14 23.87 19.65
N VAL A 189 -1.15 23.59 19.48
CA VAL A 189 -1.94 24.15 18.40
C VAL A 189 -1.98 25.67 18.69
N GLU A 190 -0.96 26.37 18.22
CA GLU A 190 -0.96 27.83 18.20
C GLU A 190 -2.25 28.24 17.50
N ASN A 191 -3.01 29.13 18.12
CA ASN A 191 -4.27 29.64 17.62
C ASN A 191 -4.15 29.95 16.12
N LEU A 192 -4.71 29.08 15.28
CA LEU A 192 -4.78 29.23 13.84
C LEU A 192 -5.74 30.37 13.51
N THR A 193 -5.24 31.61 13.60
CA THR A 193 -5.97 32.79 13.14
C THR A 193 -6.02 32.82 11.61
N ILE A 194 -7.07 33.37 11.05
CA ILE A 194 -7.23 33.54 9.58
C ILE A 194 -6.01 34.25 8.95
N GLU A 195 -5.37 35.17 9.66
CA GLU A 195 -4.16 35.86 9.21
C GLU A 195 -2.95 34.94 9.12
N VAL A 196 -2.81 33.96 10.04
CA VAL A 196 -1.75 32.97 10.02
C VAL A 196 -1.97 31.98 8.86
N LEU A 197 -3.22 31.57 8.60
CA LEU A 197 -3.59 30.70 7.48
C LEU A 197 -3.38 31.33 6.10
N LYS A 198 -3.36 32.67 5.99
CA LYS A 198 -3.07 33.38 4.74
C LYS A 198 -1.59 33.33 4.34
N LYS A 199 -0.68 33.02 5.26
CA LYS A 199 0.75 32.88 4.94
C LYS A 199 0.96 31.58 4.13
N GLU A 200 1.61 31.68 2.99
CA GLU A 200 1.84 30.57 2.06
C GLU A 200 2.56 29.38 2.71
N GLY A 201 3.51 29.64 3.59
CA GLY A 201 4.20 28.59 4.35
C GLY A 201 3.29 27.78 5.26
N VAL A 202 2.27 28.40 5.88
CA VAL A 202 1.31 27.70 6.75
C VAL A 202 0.38 26.80 5.94
N ARG A 203 -0.01 27.22 4.73
CA ARG A 203 -0.78 26.36 3.81
C ARG A 203 0.02 25.11 3.44
N GLY A 204 1.30 25.27 3.07
CA GLY A 204 2.19 24.15 2.79
C GLY A 204 2.30 23.19 3.96
N TYR A 205 2.48 23.71 5.17
CA TYR A 205 2.52 22.93 6.41
C TYR A 205 1.22 22.14 6.65
N THR A 206 0.07 22.79 6.50
CA THR A 206 -1.25 22.13 6.70
C THR A 206 -1.46 21.01 5.68
N VAL A 207 -1.06 21.21 4.43
CA VAL A 207 -1.14 20.17 3.39
C VAL A 207 -0.21 19.00 3.70
N CYS A 208 1.03 19.24 4.18
CA CYS A 208 1.93 18.19 4.62
C CYS A 208 1.33 17.39 5.78
N MET A 209 0.75 18.07 6.77
CA MET A 209 0.10 17.42 7.90
C MET A 209 -1.08 16.56 7.45
N SER A 210 -1.94 17.10 6.59
CA SER A 210 -3.07 16.37 6.02
C SER A 210 -2.62 15.14 5.22
N ALA A 211 -1.57 15.27 4.41
CA ALA A 211 -1.02 14.16 3.63
C ALA A 211 -0.44 13.07 4.54
N TYR A 212 0.30 13.43 5.59
CA TYR A 212 0.84 12.47 6.54
C TYR A 212 -0.25 11.74 7.33
N LEU A 213 -1.24 12.47 7.85
CA LEU A 213 -2.38 11.86 8.53
C LEU A 213 -3.20 10.97 7.58
N GLY A 214 -3.36 11.37 6.31
CA GLY A 214 -3.97 10.58 5.25
C GLY A 214 -3.21 9.27 5.00
N PHE A 215 -1.89 9.34 4.93
CA PHE A 215 -1.02 8.16 4.81
C PHE A 215 -1.23 7.18 5.98
N LEU A 216 -1.16 7.66 7.23
CA LEU A 216 -1.38 6.82 8.42
C LEU A 216 -2.79 6.22 8.47
N SER A 217 -3.81 6.99 8.03
CA SER A 217 -5.19 6.51 7.89
C SER A 217 -5.30 5.42 6.83
N GLY A 218 -4.65 5.59 5.68
CA GLY A 218 -4.60 4.59 4.61
C GLY A 218 -3.98 3.28 5.09
N VAL A 219 -2.86 3.34 5.82
CA VAL A 219 -2.23 2.14 6.41
C VAL A 219 -3.16 1.47 7.42
N ALA A 220 -3.87 2.22 8.25
CA ALA A 220 -4.83 1.66 9.19
C ALA A 220 -6.02 0.99 8.47
N GLU A 221 -6.53 1.61 7.41
CA GLU A 221 -7.61 1.06 6.59
C GLU A 221 -7.17 -0.22 5.86
N LEU A 222 -5.93 -0.28 5.40
CA LEU A 222 -5.33 -1.46 4.78
C LEU A 222 -5.31 -2.65 5.75
N VAL A 223 -4.95 -2.41 7.02
CA VAL A 223 -4.99 -3.43 8.08
C VAL A 223 -6.42 -3.94 8.28
N LEU A 224 -7.41 -3.04 8.33
CA LEU A 224 -8.82 -3.43 8.50
C LEU A 224 -9.32 -4.25 7.30
N ALA A 225 -9.06 -3.80 6.08
CA ALA A 225 -9.46 -4.51 4.88
C ALA A 225 -8.85 -5.93 4.82
N LEU A 226 -7.61 -6.06 5.27
CA LEU A 226 -6.95 -7.37 5.29
C LEU A 226 -7.46 -8.26 6.43
N LYS A 227 -7.72 -7.71 7.62
CA LYS A 227 -8.35 -8.46 8.73
C LYS A 227 -9.74 -8.98 8.35
N GLU A 228 -10.53 -8.20 7.62
CA GLU A 228 -11.82 -8.65 7.09
C GLU A 228 -11.66 -9.82 6.11
N ALA A 229 -10.59 -9.83 5.33
CA ALA A 229 -10.33 -10.87 4.34
C ALA A 229 -9.74 -12.15 4.93
N VAL A 230 -8.62 -12.07 5.62
CA VAL A 230 -7.87 -13.26 6.10
C VAL A 230 -8.15 -13.63 7.56
N GLY A 231 -8.84 -12.75 8.31
CA GLY A 231 -9.11 -12.95 9.72
C GLY A 231 -7.97 -12.53 10.64
N GLU A 232 -8.17 -12.75 11.94
CA GLU A 232 -7.20 -12.50 13.00
C GLU A 232 -6.68 -13.82 13.58
N ALA A 233 -5.36 -13.91 13.78
CA ALA A 233 -4.76 -15.01 14.52
C ALA A 233 -4.95 -14.77 16.03
N HIS A 234 -5.82 -15.54 16.66
CA HIS A 234 -5.90 -15.61 18.10
C HIS A 234 -4.91 -16.67 18.59
N HIS A 235 -3.77 -16.23 19.13
CA HIS A 235 -2.92 -17.12 19.91
C HIS A 235 -3.62 -17.37 21.25
N ILE A 236 -4.16 -18.57 21.40
CA ILE A 236 -4.67 -19.11 22.67
C ILE A 236 -3.47 -19.39 23.58
#